data_3d148788770388f39ad4f022c801ec02
#
_entry.id   3d148788770388f39ad4f022c801ec02
#
_cell.length_a   1.000
_cell.length_b   1.000
_cell.length_c   1.000
_cell.angle_alpha   90.00
_cell.angle_beta   90.00
_cell.angle_gamma   90.00
#
_symmetry.space_group_name_H-M   'P 1'
#
loop_
_entity.id
_entity.type
_entity.pdbx_description
1 polymer ?
#
loop_
_entity_poly.entity_id
_entity_poly.type
_entity_poly.pdbx_seq_one_letter_code
_entity_poly.pdbx_strand_id
1 'polypeptide(L)'
;MALARAEGNRHIHAMNNPRIDASRITIRRGEAADAAAIAVFGERTFLETFGPANDPAHIRAYLDDAFGLAQQSAELADPDTTILLATFDDMLVAYAQLRRGPLPECVAHADAIELQRFYLDRHAHGSGLASTLMDEVRATAAALGAAHIWLGVWENNPRAIAFYAKCGYDDVGSKTFDVGTDRQVDRVMVAPVAAADPSGRIR
;
A
#
# COMPACT_ATOMS: atom_id res chain seq x y z
N MET A 1 16.76 19.16 -59.11
CA MET A 1 17.12 18.58 -57.81
C MET A 1 16.03 18.91 -56.81
N ALA A 2 15.16 17.96 -56.51
CA ALA A 2 14.01 18.13 -55.66
C ALA A 2 14.34 17.58 -54.26
N LEU A 3 14.28 18.44 -53.23
CA LEU A 3 14.42 18.07 -51.81
C LEU A 3 13.05 17.56 -51.33
N ALA A 4 13.01 16.26 -51.04
CA ALA A 4 11.87 15.63 -50.37
C ALA A 4 11.81 16.03 -48.89
N ARG A 5 10.73 16.69 -48.48
CA ARG A 5 10.38 16.93 -47.06
C ARG A 5 9.83 15.64 -46.49
N ALA A 6 10.53 15.10 -45.49
CA ALA A 6 10.01 14.06 -44.63
C ALA A 6 9.09 14.68 -43.58
N GLU A 7 7.78 14.55 -43.74
CA GLU A 7 6.79 14.83 -42.71
C GLU A 7 6.77 13.66 -41.70
N GLY A 8 7.44 13.86 -40.58
CA GLY A 8 7.39 12.96 -39.46
C GLY A 8 6.03 13.02 -38.76
N ASN A 9 5.22 12.03 -39.04
CA ASN A 9 3.91 11.80 -38.41
C ASN A 9 4.09 11.51 -36.90
N ARG A 10 4.01 12.54 -36.04
CA ARG A 10 3.95 12.38 -34.59
C ARG A 10 2.51 12.03 -34.22
N HIS A 11 2.16 10.77 -34.35
CA HIS A 11 1.04 10.22 -33.61
C HIS A 11 1.48 10.06 -32.16
N ILE A 12 1.28 11.14 -31.40
CA ILE A 12 1.23 11.03 -29.94
C ILE A 12 -0.07 10.30 -29.68
N HIS A 13 0.00 8.99 -29.47
CA HIS A 13 -1.08 8.24 -28.84
C HIS A 13 -1.28 8.87 -27.46
N ALA A 14 -2.30 9.71 -27.33
CA ALA A 14 -2.91 9.97 -26.03
C ALA A 14 -3.35 8.60 -25.51
N MET A 15 -2.55 8.00 -24.62
CA MET A 15 -2.94 6.80 -23.92
C MET A 15 -4.20 7.15 -23.14
N ASN A 16 -5.33 6.74 -23.71
CA ASN A 16 -6.62 6.74 -23.06
C ASN A 16 -6.44 5.83 -21.83
N ASN A 17 -6.28 6.44 -20.66
CA ASN A 17 -6.02 5.70 -19.43
C ASN A 17 -7.30 4.92 -19.11
N PRO A 18 -7.35 3.57 -19.32
CA PRO A 18 -8.58 2.82 -19.11
C PRO A 18 -8.92 2.95 -17.63
N ARG A 19 -10.13 3.40 -17.34
CA ARG A 19 -10.67 3.31 -15.96
C ARG A 19 -10.57 1.86 -15.56
N ILE A 20 -9.89 1.60 -14.45
CA ILE A 20 -9.79 0.26 -13.88
C ILE A 20 -11.21 -0.21 -13.56
N ASP A 21 -11.63 -1.26 -14.23
CA ASP A 21 -12.89 -1.94 -13.96
C ASP A 21 -12.68 -2.91 -12.80
N ALA A 22 -13.34 -2.61 -11.68
CA ALA A 22 -13.19 -3.42 -10.47
C ALA A 22 -13.59 -4.90 -10.68
N SER A 23 -14.47 -5.21 -11.64
CA SER A 23 -14.87 -6.59 -11.95
C SER A 23 -13.76 -7.45 -12.58
N ARG A 24 -12.70 -6.80 -13.08
CA ARG A 24 -11.53 -7.44 -13.70
C ARG A 24 -10.32 -7.51 -12.78
N ILE A 25 -10.49 -7.08 -11.52
CA ILE A 25 -9.42 -7.14 -10.52
C ILE A 25 -9.41 -8.54 -9.91
N THR A 26 -8.22 -9.11 -9.85
CA THR A 26 -7.95 -10.33 -9.10
C THR A 26 -7.09 -9.99 -7.90
N ILE A 27 -7.50 -10.44 -6.70
CA ILE A 27 -6.69 -10.31 -5.48
C ILE A 27 -6.23 -11.71 -5.07
N ARG A 28 -4.94 -11.87 -4.83
CA ARG A 28 -4.33 -13.13 -4.40
C ARG A 28 -3.18 -12.91 -3.42
N ARG A 29 -2.75 -13.95 -2.76
CA ARG A 29 -1.50 -13.93 -1.98
C ARG A 29 -0.29 -13.80 -2.91
N GLY A 30 0.72 -13.07 -2.44
CA GLY A 30 2.03 -12.99 -3.07
C GLY A 30 2.80 -14.29 -2.90
N GLU A 31 3.57 -14.63 -3.91
CA GLU A 31 4.46 -15.78 -3.98
C GLU A 31 5.91 -15.31 -4.25
N ALA A 32 6.90 -16.19 -4.04
CA ALA A 32 8.30 -15.84 -4.23
C ALA A 32 8.62 -15.24 -5.62
N ALA A 33 7.90 -15.66 -6.65
CA ALA A 33 8.04 -15.13 -8.00
C ALA A 33 7.62 -13.66 -8.16
N ASP A 34 6.85 -13.12 -7.22
CA ASP A 34 6.33 -11.75 -7.27
C ASP A 34 7.33 -10.70 -6.75
N ALA A 35 8.44 -11.13 -6.12
CA ALA A 35 9.37 -10.23 -5.46
C ALA A 35 9.83 -9.06 -6.35
N ALA A 36 10.17 -9.34 -7.62
CA ALA A 36 10.63 -8.30 -8.54
C ALA A 36 9.50 -7.30 -8.89
N ALA A 37 8.28 -7.77 -9.08
CA ALA A 37 7.14 -6.91 -9.38
C ALA A 37 6.78 -6.02 -8.19
N ILE A 38 6.82 -6.57 -6.96
CA ILE A 38 6.55 -5.83 -5.72
C ILE A 38 7.64 -4.78 -5.51
N ALA A 39 8.92 -5.12 -5.71
CA ALA A 39 10.04 -4.18 -5.58
C ALA A 39 9.84 -2.94 -6.47
N VAL A 40 9.62 -3.15 -7.77
CA VAL A 40 9.43 -2.06 -8.74
C VAL A 40 8.16 -1.25 -8.44
N PHE A 41 7.07 -1.92 -8.10
CA PHE A 41 5.79 -1.27 -7.80
C PHE A 41 5.88 -0.45 -6.51
N GLY A 42 6.45 -1.03 -5.44
CA GLY A 42 6.61 -0.39 -4.14
C GLY A 42 7.50 0.85 -4.21
N GLU A 43 8.68 0.73 -4.85
CA GLU A 43 9.58 1.86 -5.07
C GLU A 43 8.86 3.01 -5.80
N ARG A 44 8.20 2.71 -6.91
CA ARG A 44 7.50 3.72 -7.72
C ARG A 44 6.40 4.41 -6.93
N THR A 45 5.52 3.64 -6.27
CA THR A 45 4.38 4.22 -5.52
C THR A 45 4.82 5.00 -4.30
N PHE A 46 5.91 4.58 -3.65
CA PHE A 46 6.53 5.32 -2.56
C PHE A 46 7.08 6.67 -3.05
N LEU A 47 7.87 6.66 -4.14
CA LEU A 47 8.40 7.88 -4.76
C LEU A 47 7.31 8.85 -5.20
N GLU A 48 6.23 8.35 -5.79
CA GLU A 48 5.09 9.18 -6.20
C GLU A 48 4.42 9.86 -5.01
N THR A 49 4.41 9.22 -3.84
CA THR A 49 3.73 9.72 -2.63
C THR A 49 4.63 10.62 -1.80
N PHE A 50 5.86 10.20 -1.55
CA PHE A 50 6.75 10.83 -0.56
C PHE A 50 7.90 11.63 -1.21
N GLY A 51 8.23 11.34 -2.47
CA GLY A 51 9.31 12.00 -3.20
C GLY A 51 9.25 13.53 -3.18
N PRO A 52 8.09 14.15 -3.48
CA PRO A 52 7.99 15.61 -3.53
C PRO A 52 8.25 16.35 -2.22
N ALA A 53 8.12 15.66 -1.07
CA ALA A 53 8.23 16.25 0.26
C ALA A 53 9.56 15.94 0.97
N ASN A 54 10.43 15.10 0.37
CA ASN A 54 11.62 14.57 1.01
C ASN A 54 12.89 14.84 0.19
N ASP A 55 14.04 14.88 0.86
CA ASP A 55 15.34 14.97 0.19
C ASP A 55 15.60 13.71 -0.65
N PRO A 56 15.98 13.85 -1.94
CA PRO A 56 16.24 12.71 -2.83
C PRO A 56 17.31 11.74 -2.31
N ALA A 57 18.31 12.20 -1.56
CA ALA A 57 19.36 11.34 -1.02
C ALA A 57 18.84 10.46 0.12
N HIS A 58 18.01 11.01 0.99
CA HIS A 58 17.38 10.27 2.09
C HIS A 58 16.39 9.23 1.54
N ILE A 59 15.59 9.60 0.55
CA ILE A 59 14.66 8.67 -0.11
C ILE A 59 15.42 7.53 -0.77
N ARG A 60 16.54 7.78 -1.47
CA ARG A 60 17.29 6.71 -2.14
C ARG A 60 17.75 5.65 -1.16
N ALA A 61 18.37 6.05 -0.05
CA ALA A 61 18.83 5.13 0.97
C ALA A 61 17.67 4.28 1.54
N TYR A 62 16.52 4.92 1.81
CA TYR A 62 15.33 4.21 2.28
C TYR A 62 14.78 3.22 1.24
N LEU A 63 14.74 3.59 -0.04
CA LEU A 63 14.21 2.74 -1.10
C LEU A 63 15.06 1.48 -1.30
N ASP A 64 16.38 1.63 -1.26
CA ASP A 64 17.31 0.50 -1.41
C ASP A 64 17.09 -0.54 -0.30
N ASP A 65 16.85 -0.10 0.93
CA ASP A 65 16.60 -0.96 2.09
C ASP A 65 15.18 -1.54 2.08
N ALA A 66 14.15 -0.71 1.82
CA ALA A 66 12.76 -1.08 2.03
C ALA A 66 12.13 -1.81 0.82
N PHE A 67 12.61 -1.54 -0.42
CA PHE A 67 12.02 -2.07 -1.65
C PHE A 67 13.00 -2.84 -2.54
N GLY A 68 14.25 -3.05 -2.10
CA GLY A 68 15.20 -3.88 -2.83
C GLY A 68 14.69 -5.31 -3.06
N LEU A 69 15.07 -5.93 -4.19
CA LEU A 69 14.65 -7.30 -4.54
C LEU A 69 14.92 -8.31 -3.41
N ALA A 70 16.09 -8.22 -2.76
CA ALA A 70 16.46 -9.10 -1.65
C ALA A 70 15.49 -8.95 -0.46
N GLN A 71 15.11 -7.71 -0.13
CA GLN A 71 14.15 -7.42 0.92
C GLN A 71 12.76 -8.00 0.59
N GLN A 72 12.25 -7.77 -0.64
CA GLN A 72 10.95 -8.32 -1.04
C GLN A 72 10.94 -9.85 -1.04
N SER A 73 12.05 -10.48 -1.44
CA SER A 73 12.19 -11.93 -1.38
C SER A 73 12.18 -12.45 0.05
N ALA A 74 12.85 -11.76 0.97
CA ALA A 74 12.86 -12.09 2.39
C ALA A 74 11.47 -11.93 3.02
N GLU A 75 10.77 -10.84 2.72
CA GLU A 75 9.41 -10.58 3.23
C GLU A 75 8.39 -11.61 2.72
N LEU A 76 8.50 -12.06 1.46
CA LEU A 76 7.65 -13.11 0.92
C LEU A 76 7.93 -14.50 1.53
N ALA A 77 9.14 -14.72 2.00
CA ALA A 77 9.55 -15.97 2.66
C ALA A 77 9.28 -15.97 4.19
N ASP A 78 9.00 -14.81 4.78
CA ASP A 78 8.78 -14.64 6.22
C ASP A 78 7.39 -15.18 6.61
N PRO A 79 7.31 -16.17 7.54
CA PRO A 79 6.03 -16.72 8.00
C PRO A 79 5.15 -15.70 8.75
N ASP A 80 5.74 -14.66 9.30
CA ASP A 80 5.03 -13.58 10.00
C ASP A 80 4.51 -12.48 9.06
N THR A 81 4.84 -12.59 7.76
CA THR A 81 4.44 -11.64 6.72
C THR A 81 3.45 -12.27 5.74
N THR A 82 2.41 -11.55 5.40
CA THR A 82 1.46 -11.93 4.34
C THR A 82 1.25 -10.74 3.40
N ILE A 83 1.51 -10.96 2.11
CA ILE A 83 1.35 -9.96 1.06
C ILE A 83 0.15 -10.32 0.21
N LEU A 84 -0.74 -9.35 -0.04
CA LEU A 84 -1.87 -9.44 -0.96
C LEU A 84 -1.58 -8.59 -2.19
N LEU A 85 -1.73 -9.15 -3.37
CA LEU A 85 -1.51 -8.49 -4.66
C LEU A 85 -2.84 -8.33 -5.38
N ALA A 86 -3.15 -7.12 -5.83
CA ALA A 86 -4.27 -6.84 -6.71
C ALA A 86 -3.76 -6.59 -8.13
N THR A 87 -4.23 -7.39 -9.09
CA THR A 87 -3.85 -7.27 -10.49
C THR A 87 -5.06 -6.90 -11.36
N PHE A 88 -4.82 -6.13 -12.40
CA PHE A 88 -5.75 -5.81 -13.47
C PHE A 88 -5.09 -6.14 -14.79
N ASP A 89 -5.68 -7.07 -15.57
CA ASP A 89 -5.06 -7.59 -16.79
C ASP A 89 -3.60 -8.03 -16.57
N ASP A 90 -3.37 -8.84 -15.54
CA ASP A 90 -2.07 -9.36 -15.11
C ASP A 90 -1.05 -8.30 -14.65
N MET A 91 -1.40 -7.02 -14.68
CA MET A 91 -0.55 -5.94 -14.17
C MET A 91 -0.83 -5.66 -12.70
N LEU A 92 0.22 -5.59 -11.87
CA LEU A 92 0.10 -5.20 -10.47
C LEU A 92 -0.38 -3.75 -10.36
N VAL A 93 -1.54 -3.53 -9.73
CA VAL A 93 -2.17 -2.21 -9.56
C VAL A 93 -2.32 -1.80 -8.11
N ALA A 94 -2.19 -2.74 -7.17
CA ALA A 94 -2.13 -2.46 -5.74
C ALA A 94 -1.54 -3.64 -4.98
N TYR A 95 -1.01 -3.37 -3.78
CA TYR A 95 -0.70 -4.43 -2.82
C TYR A 95 -0.87 -3.96 -1.38
N ALA A 96 -1.10 -4.93 -0.51
CA ALA A 96 -1.14 -4.75 0.94
C ALA A 96 -0.22 -5.76 1.61
N GLN A 97 0.45 -5.34 2.69
CA GLN A 97 1.34 -6.19 3.48
C GLN A 97 0.91 -6.19 4.93
N LEU A 98 0.52 -7.34 5.43
CA LEU A 98 0.27 -7.61 6.84
C LEU A 98 1.51 -8.25 7.46
N ARG A 99 1.87 -7.83 8.67
CA ARG A 99 3.01 -8.37 9.40
C ARG A 99 2.72 -8.50 10.89
N ARG A 100 3.13 -9.63 11.49
CA ARG A 100 3.22 -9.77 12.94
C ARG A 100 4.54 -9.19 13.41
N GLY A 101 4.51 -8.42 14.48
CA GLY A 101 5.70 -7.78 15.00
C GLY A 101 5.43 -7.03 16.30
N PRO A 102 6.42 -6.29 16.82
CA PRO A 102 6.26 -5.49 18.02
C PRO A 102 5.21 -4.40 17.81
N LEU A 103 4.42 -4.18 18.88
CA LEU A 103 3.36 -3.18 18.87
C LEU A 103 3.90 -1.84 19.40
N PRO A 104 3.49 -0.69 18.80
CA PRO A 104 3.70 0.61 19.43
C PRO A 104 3.00 0.69 20.80
N GLU A 105 3.57 1.45 21.74
CA GLU A 105 3.02 1.59 23.09
C GLU A 105 1.57 2.07 23.14
N CYS A 106 1.16 2.87 22.14
CA CYS A 106 -0.21 3.37 22.04
C CYS A 106 -1.23 2.32 21.53
N VAL A 107 -0.77 1.14 21.05
CA VAL A 107 -1.65 0.05 20.62
C VAL A 107 -1.94 -0.87 21.79
N ALA A 108 -3.13 -0.75 22.38
CA ALA A 108 -3.53 -1.51 23.55
C ALA A 108 -4.00 -2.96 23.28
N HIS A 109 -3.99 -3.39 22.01
CA HIS A 109 -4.52 -4.69 21.59
C HIS A 109 -3.39 -5.66 21.28
N ALA A 110 -3.12 -6.59 22.18
CA ALA A 110 -2.02 -7.56 22.07
C ALA A 110 -2.16 -8.53 20.87
N ASP A 111 -3.36 -8.67 20.33
CA ASP A 111 -3.73 -9.49 19.17
C ASP A 111 -3.75 -8.72 17.85
N ALA A 112 -3.26 -7.48 17.84
CA ALA A 112 -3.23 -6.67 16.63
C ALA A 112 -2.12 -7.12 15.66
N ILE A 113 -2.45 -7.07 14.36
CA ILE A 113 -1.51 -7.25 13.25
C ILE A 113 -1.25 -5.91 12.56
N GLU A 114 -0.02 -5.68 12.11
CA GLU A 114 0.34 -4.47 11.37
C GLU A 114 -0.12 -4.56 9.91
N LEU A 115 -0.84 -3.54 9.42
CA LEU A 115 -0.91 -3.25 8.00
C LEU A 115 0.27 -2.34 7.65
N GLN A 116 1.41 -2.96 7.32
CA GLN A 116 2.67 -2.27 7.14
C GLN A 116 2.73 -1.47 5.85
N ARG A 117 2.14 -2.00 4.76
CA ARG A 117 2.08 -1.34 3.46
C ARG A 117 0.69 -1.47 2.86
N PHE A 118 0.23 -0.38 2.23
CA PHE A 118 -1.03 -0.34 1.50
C PHE A 118 -0.89 0.64 0.35
N TYR A 119 -0.47 0.14 -0.79
CA TYR A 119 -0.13 0.95 -1.96
C TYR A 119 -1.00 0.65 -3.15
N LEU A 120 -1.46 1.70 -3.81
CA LEU A 120 -2.25 1.65 -5.02
C LEU A 120 -1.61 2.51 -6.11
N ASP A 121 -1.67 2.02 -7.33
CA ASP A 121 -1.38 2.85 -8.50
C ASP A 121 -2.31 4.07 -8.51
N ARG A 122 -1.76 5.25 -8.84
CA ARG A 122 -2.54 6.49 -8.89
C ARG A 122 -3.75 6.39 -9.83
N HIS A 123 -3.65 5.58 -10.89
CA HIS A 123 -4.71 5.37 -11.86
C HIS A 123 -5.85 4.49 -11.31
N ALA A 124 -5.60 3.77 -10.24
CA ALA A 124 -6.61 2.99 -9.52
C ALA A 124 -7.39 3.83 -8.49
N HIS A 125 -6.98 5.07 -8.23
CA HIS A 125 -7.67 5.93 -7.29
C HIS A 125 -9.09 6.25 -7.76
N GLY A 126 -10.07 6.15 -6.85
CA GLY A 126 -11.48 6.41 -7.15
C GLY A 126 -12.21 5.26 -7.86
N SER A 127 -11.54 4.14 -8.15
CA SER A 127 -12.15 2.94 -8.76
C SER A 127 -12.90 2.04 -7.78
N GLY A 128 -12.77 2.27 -6.46
CA GLY A 128 -13.25 1.35 -5.42
C GLY A 128 -12.22 0.29 -4.98
N LEU A 129 -11.11 0.11 -5.72
CA LEU A 129 -10.09 -0.90 -5.43
C LEU A 129 -9.56 -0.82 -3.99
N ALA A 130 -9.34 0.39 -3.45
CA ALA A 130 -8.88 0.55 -2.08
C ALA A 130 -9.81 -0.10 -1.06
N SER A 131 -11.13 0.06 -1.22
CA SER A 131 -12.11 -0.56 -0.33
C SER A 131 -12.12 -2.08 -0.48
N THR A 132 -12.12 -2.58 -1.72
CA THR A 132 -12.06 -4.03 -2.00
C THR A 132 -10.79 -4.67 -1.42
N LEU A 133 -9.62 -4.04 -1.59
CA LEU A 133 -8.37 -4.53 -1.03
C LEU A 133 -8.37 -4.48 0.51
N MET A 134 -9.00 -3.46 1.12
CA MET A 134 -9.13 -3.37 2.58
C MET A 134 -10.05 -4.48 3.13
N ASP A 135 -11.10 -4.86 2.41
CA ASP A 135 -11.96 -5.99 2.79
C ASP A 135 -11.17 -7.31 2.79
N GLU A 136 -10.32 -7.54 1.79
CA GLU A 136 -9.42 -8.71 1.74
C GLU A 136 -8.34 -8.67 2.83
N VAL A 137 -7.82 -7.48 3.17
CA VAL A 137 -6.90 -7.28 4.32
C VAL A 137 -7.58 -7.73 5.61
N ARG A 138 -8.84 -7.33 5.84
CA ARG A 138 -9.61 -7.73 7.04
C ARG A 138 -9.86 -9.24 7.07
N ALA A 139 -10.32 -9.82 5.96
CA ALA A 139 -10.55 -11.25 5.85
C ALA A 139 -9.28 -12.06 6.11
N THR A 140 -8.14 -11.59 5.58
CA THR A 140 -6.83 -12.20 5.79
C THR A 140 -6.38 -12.07 7.24
N ALA A 141 -6.51 -10.90 7.86
CA ALA A 141 -6.17 -10.68 9.27
C ALA A 141 -7.00 -11.59 10.20
N ALA A 142 -8.32 -11.74 9.92
CA ALA A 142 -9.18 -12.67 10.63
C ALA A 142 -8.69 -14.12 10.51
N ALA A 143 -8.36 -14.56 9.29
CA ALA A 143 -7.84 -15.90 9.04
C ALA A 143 -6.50 -16.17 9.71
N LEU A 144 -5.70 -15.12 9.94
CA LEU A 144 -4.47 -15.17 10.71
C LEU A 144 -4.72 -15.13 12.24
N GLY A 145 -5.98 -15.01 12.70
CA GLY A 145 -6.35 -14.98 14.11
C GLY A 145 -6.14 -13.64 14.81
N ALA A 146 -5.99 -12.55 14.05
CA ALA A 146 -5.96 -11.21 14.62
C ALA A 146 -7.39 -10.70 14.87
N ALA A 147 -7.60 -9.98 15.98
CA ALA A 147 -8.86 -9.29 16.24
C ALA A 147 -8.79 -7.79 15.89
N HIS A 148 -7.58 -7.25 15.78
CA HIS A 148 -7.35 -5.84 15.41
C HIS A 148 -6.29 -5.71 14.33
N ILE A 149 -6.38 -4.63 13.54
CA ILE A 149 -5.35 -4.22 12.58
C ILE A 149 -4.89 -2.83 13.00
N TRP A 150 -3.58 -2.63 13.10
CA TRP A 150 -3.00 -1.33 13.31
C TRP A 150 -2.13 -0.90 12.12
N LEU A 151 -1.91 0.38 11.95
CA LEU A 151 -1.05 0.94 10.92
C LEU A 151 -0.39 2.24 11.39
N GLY A 152 0.75 2.58 10.79
CA GLY A 152 1.31 3.91 10.81
C GLY A 152 0.98 4.63 9.50
N VAL A 153 0.55 5.88 9.60
CA VAL A 153 0.32 6.73 8.44
C VAL A 153 0.98 8.08 8.65
N TRP A 154 1.76 8.53 7.67
CA TRP A 154 2.43 9.83 7.73
C TRP A 154 1.43 10.96 8.04
N GLU A 155 1.72 11.78 9.06
CA GLU A 155 0.79 12.83 9.54
C GLU A 155 0.44 13.86 8.45
N ASN A 156 1.35 14.05 7.47
CA ASN A 156 1.14 14.95 6.35
C ASN A 156 0.46 14.28 5.13
N ASN A 157 -0.15 13.08 5.33
CA ASN A 157 -0.97 12.41 4.31
C ASN A 157 -2.46 12.42 4.68
N PRO A 158 -3.14 13.60 4.64
CA PRO A 158 -4.53 13.73 5.06
C PRO A 158 -5.49 12.87 4.24
N ARG A 159 -5.14 12.55 3.00
CA ARG A 159 -5.94 11.67 2.15
C ARG A 159 -5.96 10.23 2.66
N ALA A 160 -4.80 9.68 3.02
CA ALA A 160 -4.71 8.34 3.57
C ALA A 160 -5.39 8.27 4.94
N ILE A 161 -5.15 9.26 5.82
CA ILE A 161 -5.80 9.36 7.13
C ILE A 161 -7.34 9.35 6.97
N ALA A 162 -7.88 10.16 6.05
CA ALA A 162 -9.32 10.20 5.79
C ALA A 162 -9.87 8.87 5.23
N PHE A 163 -9.07 8.16 4.42
CA PHE A 163 -9.45 6.84 3.92
C PHE A 163 -9.51 5.82 5.07
N TYR A 164 -8.48 5.75 5.92
CA TYR A 164 -8.48 4.82 7.06
C TYR A 164 -9.59 5.13 8.06
N ALA A 165 -9.86 6.40 8.35
CA ALA A 165 -10.99 6.79 9.19
C ALA A 165 -12.33 6.30 8.62
N LYS A 166 -12.55 6.40 7.30
CA LYS A 166 -13.74 5.83 6.63
C LYS A 166 -13.79 4.30 6.73
N CYS A 167 -12.64 3.65 6.79
CA CYS A 167 -12.54 2.21 7.03
C CYS A 167 -12.71 1.83 8.50
N GLY A 168 -13.04 2.79 9.40
CA GLY A 168 -13.29 2.54 10.83
C GLY A 168 -12.02 2.39 11.66
N TYR A 169 -10.90 2.98 11.20
CA TYR A 169 -9.70 3.10 12.01
C TYR A 169 -9.79 4.34 12.90
N ASP A 170 -9.51 4.17 14.18
CA ASP A 170 -9.39 5.24 15.17
C ASP A 170 -7.93 5.64 15.34
N ASP A 171 -7.66 6.93 15.46
CA ASP A 171 -6.34 7.47 15.79
C ASP A 171 -6.07 7.28 17.28
N VAL A 172 -5.07 6.48 17.62
CA VAL A 172 -4.74 6.11 19.01
C VAL A 172 -3.42 6.71 19.49
N GLY A 173 -2.67 7.40 18.63
CA GLY A 173 -1.40 8.01 19.00
C GLY A 173 -0.45 8.24 17.83
N SER A 174 0.83 8.22 18.11
CA SER A 174 1.86 8.43 17.11
C SER A 174 3.10 7.60 17.36
N LYS A 175 3.88 7.38 16.32
CA LYS A 175 5.23 6.81 16.37
C LYS A 175 6.18 7.62 15.49
N THR A 176 7.47 7.56 15.77
CA THR A 176 8.48 8.11 14.87
C THR A 176 8.79 7.13 13.74
N PHE A 177 9.04 7.67 12.56
CA PHE A 177 9.46 6.95 11.37
C PHE A 177 10.64 7.69 10.73
N ASP A 178 11.75 6.99 10.50
CA ASP A 178 12.95 7.60 9.97
C ASP A 178 13.04 7.35 8.45
N VAL A 179 13.16 8.43 7.64
CA VAL A 179 13.47 8.38 6.21
C VAL A 179 14.92 8.85 6.06
N GLY A 180 15.85 7.91 6.05
CA GLY A 180 17.28 8.23 6.16
C GLY A 180 17.59 8.89 7.50
N THR A 181 18.07 10.15 7.48
CA THR A 181 18.31 10.93 8.70
C THR A 181 17.16 11.86 9.08
N ASP A 182 16.11 11.91 8.28
CA ASP A 182 14.93 12.75 8.54
C ASP A 182 13.92 11.97 9.40
N ARG A 183 13.69 12.49 10.61
CA ARG A 183 12.73 11.90 11.56
C ARG A 183 11.35 12.49 11.33
N GLN A 184 10.43 11.65 10.91
CA GLN A 184 9.03 12.00 10.65
C GLN A 184 8.11 11.39 11.71
N VAL A 185 6.88 11.85 11.75
CA VAL A 185 5.84 11.35 12.65
C VAL A 185 4.75 10.66 11.84
N ASP A 186 4.46 9.43 12.23
CA ASP A 186 3.28 8.72 11.78
C ASP A 186 2.19 8.79 12.84
N ARG A 187 0.95 9.01 12.42
CA ARG A 187 -0.23 8.72 13.24
C ARG A 187 -0.40 7.21 13.29
N VAL A 188 -0.64 6.68 14.49
CA VAL A 188 -0.96 5.27 14.69
C VAL A 188 -2.47 5.13 14.73
N MET A 189 -3.01 4.30 13.83
CA MET A 189 -4.44 4.07 13.74
C MET A 189 -4.75 2.59 13.91
N VAL A 190 -5.88 2.27 14.57
CA VAL A 190 -6.32 0.90 14.88
C VAL A 190 -7.78 0.71 14.49
N ALA A 191 -8.09 -0.47 13.94
CA ALA A 191 -9.47 -0.89 13.68
C ALA A 191 -9.69 -2.34 14.12
N PRO A 192 -10.90 -2.72 14.53
CA PRO A 192 -11.28 -4.12 14.66
C PRO A 192 -11.26 -4.80 13.28
N VAL A 193 -10.89 -6.07 13.24
CA VAL A 193 -10.91 -6.90 12.02
C VAL A 193 -12.35 -7.05 11.50
N ALA A 194 -13.31 -7.31 12.37
CA ALA A 194 -14.72 -7.28 11.98
C ALA A 194 -15.10 -5.83 11.64
N ALA A 195 -15.61 -5.59 10.42
CA ALA A 195 -16.18 -4.28 10.09
C ALA A 195 -17.25 -3.92 11.11
N ALA A 196 -17.24 -2.70 11.64
CA ALA A 196 -18.32 -2.22 12.49
C ALA A 196 -19.63 -2.35 11.69
N ASP A 197 -20.57 -3.15 12.21
CA ASP A 197 -21.91 -3.22 11.65
C ASP A 197 -22.49 -1.79 11.75
N PRO A 198 -22.93 -1.16 10.64
CA PRO A 198 -23.55 0.17 10.70
C PRO A 198 -24.80 0.22 11.57
N SER A 199 -25.34 -0.93 12.01
CA SER A 199 -26.46 -1.03 12.95
C SER A 199 -26.03 -1.10 14.43
N GLY A 200 -24.72 -1.08 14.77
CA GLY A 200 -24.23 -1.10 16.15
C GLY A 200 -24.43 -2.42 16.90
N ARG A 201 -24.72 -3.51 16.22
CA ARG A 201 -24.85 -4.84 16.84
C ARG A 201 -23.55 -5.60 16.67
N ILE A 202 -22.87 -5.83 17.80
CA ILE A 202 -21.78 -6.81 17.91
C ILE A 202 -22.41 -8.19 17.75
N ARG A 203 -22.01 -8.96 16.75
CA ARG A 203 -22.34 -10.39 16.64
C ARG A 203 -21.26 -11.22 17.26
#